data_4e4dd64cea69df270a092bd2f51f7fbf
#
_entry.id   4e4dd64cea69df270a092bd2f51f7fbf
#
_cell.length_a   1.000
_cell.length_b   1.000
_cell.length_c   1.000
_cell.angle_alpha   90.00
_cell.angle_beta   90.00
_cell.angle_gamma   90.00
#
_symmetry.space_group_name_H-M   'P 1'
#
loop_
_entity.id
_entity.type
_entity.pdbx_description
1 polymer ?
#
loop_
_entity_poly.entity_id
_entity_poly.type
_entity_poly.pdbx_seq_one_letter_code
_entity_poly.pdbx_strand_id
1 'polypeptide(L)'
;MQMLHLRHRMRISKRSLTAETSSRGGDGLKMNWTTLHFPRKLETDVSAEKIRETLATRKIKLLPEDAWEVPCLTWTPSLEKAIRKANLQRRVRLGLEEIAAKRATEKKGLEALERKTADSGRDRISRLLLFTDDGAQRFYRNIAGTLTQHAPRLLGCMVMTQGPTLGRVITGKPRAVKVILIEHKDAVADILHSIL
;
A
#
# COMPACT_ATOMS: atom_id res chain seq x y z
N MET A 1 28.81 53.79 -59.42
CA MET A 1 29.24 54.49 -58.24
C MET A 1 28.68 53.73 -57.04
N GLN A 2 29.45 53.46 -56.14
CA GLN A 2 29.67 52.45 -55.10
C GLN A 2 28.45 51.76 -54.54
N MET A 3 28.43 50.45 -54.73
CA MET A 3 27.59 49.47 -53.98
C MET A 3 28.22 49.13 -52.63
N LEU A 4 27.54 49.31 -51.57
CA LEU A 4 27.92 48.81 -50.22
C LEU A 4 27.14 47.56 -49.92
N HIS A 5 27.83 46.43 -49.84
CA HIS A 5 27.31 45.12 -49.43
C HIS A 5 27.22 45.05 -47.92
N LEU A 6 26.03 44.99 -47.38
CA LEU A 6 25.81 44.59 -45.98
C LEU A 6 25.54 43.08 -45.94
N ARG A 7 26.53 42.31 -45.52
CA ARG A 7 26.39 40.90 -45.18
C ARG A 7 25.81 40.77 -43.77
N HIS A 8 24.53 40.43 -43.67
CA HIS A 8 23.92 40.02 -42.40
C HIS A 8 24.28 38.56 -42.15
N ARG A 9 25.16 38.33 -41.16
CA ARG A 9 25.46 37.00 -40.63
C ARG A 9 24.33 36.56 -39.73
N MET A 10 23.46 35.68 -40.22
CA MET A 10 22.54 34.91 -39.37
C MET A 10 23.33 33.89 -38.54
N ARG A 11 23.45 34.14 -37.25
CA ARG A 11 23.89 33.15 -36.27
C ARG A 11 22.72 32.20 -35.99
N ILE A 12 22.76 31.03 -36.61
CA ILE A 12 21.87 29.92 -36.27
C ILE A 12 22.39 29.32 -34.93
N SER A 13 21.73 29.66 -33.84
CA SER A 13 21.94 29.01 -32.55
C SER A 13 21.31 27.62 -32.62
N LYS A 14 22.15 26.60 -32.75
CA LYS A 14 21.78 25.20 -32.56
C LYS A 14 21.48 24.99 -31.07
N ARG A 15 20.26 25.25 -30.62
CA ARG A 15 19.74 24.67 -29.38
C ARG A 15 19.34 23.24 -29.73
N SER A 16 20.18 22.29 -29.32
CA SER A 16 19.81 20.89 -29.23
C SER A 16 18.68 20.76 -28.19
N LEU A 17 17.45 20.65 -28.67
CA LEU A 17 16.36 20.13 -27.88
C LEU A 17 16.58 18.61 -27.75
N THR A 18 17.27 18.19 -26.72
CA THR A 18 17.08 16.86 -26.20
C THR A 18 15.71 16.88 -25.54
N ALA A 19 14.71 16.45 -26.29
CA ALA A 19 13.41 16.09 -25.73
C ALA A 19 13.64 14.83 -24.87
N GLU A 20 13.90 15.04 -23.58
CA GLU A 20 13.65 14.00 -22.59
C GLU A 20 12.14 13.77 -22.58
N THR A 21 11.71 12.82 -23.39
CA THR A 21 10.41 12.17 -23.21
C THR A 21 10.48 11.47 -21.86
N SER A 22 10.10 12.21 -20.82
CA SER A 22 9.71 11.62 -19.54
C SER A 22 8.54 10.71 -19.80
N SER A 23 8.83 9.46 -20.15
CA SER A 23 7.86 8.36 -20.12
C SER A 23 7.46 8.20 -18.65
N ARG A 24 6.41 8.89 -18.25
CA ARG A 24 5.61 8.53 -17.07
C ARG A 24 4.86 7.24 -17.39
N GLY A 25 5.57 6.22 -17.82
CA GLY A 25 5.14 4.83 -17.81
C GLY A 25 5.21 4.38 -16.37
N GLY A 26 4.08 3.93 -15.82
CA GLY A 26 3.95 3.49 -14.45
C GLY A 26 4.94 2.37 -14.10
N ASP A 27 6.08 2.75 -13.57
CA ASP A 27 6.88 1.88 -12.73
C ASP A 27 6.06 1.69 -11.46
N GLY A 28 5.15 0.71 -11.51
CA GLY A 28 4.35 0.29 -10.36
C GLY A 28 5.33 0.08 -9.22
N LEU A 29 5.12 0.78 -8.12
CA LEU A 29 5.95 0.73 -6.92
C LEU A 29 6.02 -0.74 -6.47
N LYS A 30 7.01 -1.47 -6.98
CA LYS A 30 7.28 -2.85 -6.57
C LYS A 30 7.70 -2.79 -5.13
N MET A 31 6.81 -3.21 -4.24
CA MET A 31 7.14 -3.29 -2.83
C MET A 31 8.31 -4.26 -2.67
N ASN A 32 9.44 -3.76 -2.19
CA ASN A 32 10.59 -4.62 -1.92
C ASN A 32 10.34 -5.33 -0.58
N TRP A 33 9.99 -6.60 -0.64
CA TRP A 33 9.60 -7.42 0.51
C TRP A 33 10.75 -7.65 1.49
N THR A 34 11.99 -7.61 1.02
CA THR A 34 13.19 -7.78 1.87
C THR A 34 13.53 -6.51 2.65
N THR A 35 13.06 -5.36 2.20
CA THR A 35 13.31 -4.05 2.85
C THR A 35 12.06 -3.48 3.52
N LEU A 36 11.04 -4.30 3.80
CA LEU A 36 9.86 -3.86 4.53
C LEU A 36 10.23 -3.43 5.95
N HIS A 37 9.97 -2.17 6.27
CA HIS A 37 10.11 -1.66 7.63
C HIS A 37 8.82 -1.85 8.41
N PHE A 38 8.83 -2.78 9.34
CA PHE A 38 7.70 -3.06 10.21
C PHE A 38 7.49 -1.98 11.30
N PRO A 39 6.36 -2.01 12.03
CA PRO A 39 6.23 -1.25 13.27
C PRO A 39 7.38 -1.55 14.23
N ARG A 40 7.86 -0.56 14.98
CA ARG A 40 9.06 -0.71 15.84
C ARG A 40 9.03 -1.95 16.73
N LYS A 41 7.88 -2.25 17.33
CA LYS A 41 7.69 -3.45 18.19
C LYS A 41 7.98 -4.75 17.45
N LEU A 42 7.57 -4.86 16.19
CA LEU A 42 7.79 -6.05 15.36
C LEU A 42 9.20 -6.06 14.78
N GLU A 43 9.76 -4.91 14.44
CA GLU A 43 11.10 -4.79 13.87
C GLU A 43 12.19 -5.29 14.80
N THR A 44 12.00 -5.15 16.12
CA THR A 44 12.93 -5.62 17.16
C THR A 44 12.67 -7.05 17.60
N ASP A 45 11.64 -7.69 17.03
CA ASP A 45 11.26 -9.06 17.38
C ASP A 45 12.09 -10.09 16.56
N VAL A 46 12.47 -11.18 17.21
CA VAL A 46 13.21 -12.28 16.56
C VAL A 46 12.47 -12.92 15.39
N SER A 47 11.15 -12.79 15.35
CA SER A 47 10.30 -13.33 14.28
C SER A 47 10.17 -12.40 13.06
N ALA A 48 10.71 -11.18 13.10
CA ALA A 48 10.53 -10.19 12.04
C ALA A 48 11.00 -10.73 10.67
N GLU A 49 12.15 -11.38 10.63
CA GLU A 49 12.69 -11.93 9.39
C GLU A 49 11.81 -13.06 8.85
N LYS A 50 11.39 -13.98 9.70
CA LYS A 50 10.49 -15.07 9.31
C LYS A 50 9.16 -14.57 8.78
N ILE A 51 8.64 -13.45 9.33
CA ILE A 51 7.44 -12.79 8.81
C ILE A 51 7.70 -12.21 7.41
N ARG A 52 8.85 -11.54 7.17
CA ARG A 52 9.24 -11.05 5.83
C ARG A 52 9.29 -12.19 4.81
N GLU A 53 9.95 -13.27 5.15
CA GLU A 53 10.02 -14.47 4.30
C GLU A 53 8.64 -15.04 4.01
N THR A 54 7.78 -15.16 5.02
CA THR A 54 6.41 -15.66 4.86
C THR A 54 5.60 -14.78 3.92
N LEU A 55 5.69 -13.44 4.06
CA LEU A 55 5.02 -12.49 3.18
C LEU A 55 5.58 -12.52 1.75
N ALA A 56 6.89 -12.78 1.60
CA ALA A 56 7.55 -12.85 0.30
C ALA A 56 7.27 -14.17 -0.45
N THR A 57 7.01 -15.26 0.26
CA THR A 57 6.90 -16.61 -0.32
C THR A 57 5.58 -16.81 -1.08
N ARG A 58 4.46 -16.30 -0.57
CA ARG A 58 3.14 -16.47 -1.15
C ARG A 58 2.59 -15.14 -1.63
N LYS A 59 2.85 -14.83 -2.89
CA LYS A 59 2.36 -13.60 -3.53
C LYS A 59 1.43 -13.91 -4.69
N ILE A 60 0.44 -13.06 -4.87
CA ILE A 60 -0.46 -13.12 -6.02
C ILE A 60 -0.56 -11.74 -6.67
N LYS A 61 -0.77 -11.74 -7.98
CA LYS A 61 -1.13 -10.52 -8.71
C LYS A 61 -2.58 -10.17 -8.42
N LEU A 62 -2.84 -8.89 -8.12
CA LEU A 62 -4.23 -8.42 -7.90
C LEU A 62 -5.05 -8.45 -9.18
N LEU A 63 -4.42 -8.10 -10.30
CA LEU A 63 -5.03 -8.12 -11.63
C LEU A 63 -4.01 -8.72 -12.62
N PRO A 64 -4.46 -9.42 -13.66
CA PRO A 64 -3.57 -10.03 -14.67
C PRO A 64 -2.63 -9.01 -15.32
N GLU A 65 -3.14 -7.79 -15.58
CA GLU A 65 -2.44 -6.69 -16.22
C GLU A 65 -1.57 -5.86 -15.27
N ASP A 66 -1.75 -6.00 -13.94
CA ASP A 66 -1.05 -5.17 -12.96
C ASP A 66 0.32 -5.73 -12.58
N ALA A 67 1.24 -4.79 -12.29
CA ALA A 67 2.52 -5.08 -11.67
C ALA A 67 2.41 -5.33 -10.15
N TRP A 68 1.21 -5.12 -9.55
CA TRP A 68 0.99 -5.26 -8.13
C TRP A 68 0.90 -6.71 -7.70
N GLU A 69 1.88 -7.14 -6.91
CA GLU A 69 1.84 -8.39 -6.17
C GLU A 69 1.58 -8.08 -4.70
N VAL A 70 0.72 -8.86 -4.07
CA VAL A 70 0.42 -8.77 -2.64
C VAL A 70 0.60 -10.13 -1.98
N PRO A 71 0.98 -10.16 -0.68
CA PRO A 71 0.97 -11.39 0.08
C PRO A 71 -0.41 -12.01 0.12
N CYS A 72 -0.44 -13.34 0.01
CA CYS A 72 -1.64 -14.13 0.13
C CYS A 72 -1.59 -14.95 1.43
N LEU A 73 -2.44 -14.61 2.38
CA LEU A 73 -2.48 -15.21 3.71
C LEU A 73 -3.51 -16.33 3.76
N THR A 74 -3.13 -17.46 4.36
CA THR A 74 -4.09 -18.54 4.65
C THR A 74 -4.96 -18.13 5.83
N TRP A 75 -6.26 -18.39 5.74
CA TRP A 75 -7.18 -18.21 6.87
C TRP A 75 -6.90 -19.28 7.92
N THR A 76 -6.44 -18.87 9.09
CA THR A 76 -6.13 -19.74 10.23
C THR A 76 -6.88 -19.30 11.49
N PRO A 77 -7.09 -20.20 12.46
CA PRO A 77 -7.68 -19.80 13.75
C PRO A 77 -6.86 -18.73 14.48
N SER A 78 -5.54 -18.73 14.33
CA SER A 78 -4.63 -17.71 14.88
C SER A 78 -4.89 -16.34 14.28
N LEU A 79 -4.99 -16.27 12.94
CA LEU A 79 -5.29 -15.04 12.22
C LEU A 79 -6.70 -14.52 12.58
N GLU A 80 -7.70 -15.40 12.62
CA GLU A 80 -9.05 -15.05 13.05
C GLU A 80 -9.06 -14.44 14.45
N LYS A 81 -8.38 -15.08 15.41
CA LYS A 81 -8.26 -14.60 16.79
C LYS A 81 -7.61 -13.22 16.86
N ALA A 82 -6.54 -12.99 16.10
CA ALA A 82 -5.85 -11.70 16.04
C ALA A 82 -6.76 -10.60 15.47
N ILE A 83 -7.50 -10.88 14.39
CA ILE A 83 -8.46 -9.96 13.79
C ILE A 83 -9.58 -9.65 14.78
N ARG A 84 -10.15 -10.66 15.45
CA ARG A 84 -11.20 -10.50 16.47
C ARG A 84 -10.71 -9.62 17.62
N LYS A 85 -9.49 -9.84 18.11
CA LYS A 85 -8.85 -9.01 19.14
C LYS A 85 -8.74 -7.55 18.70
N ALA A 86 -8.24 -7.30 17.48
CA ALA A 86 -8.15 -5.96 16.93
C ALA A 86 -9.51 -5.27 16.83
N ASN A 87 -10.56 -6.01 16.44
CA ASN A 87 -11.93 -5.51 16.36
C ASN A 87 -12.49 -5.14 17.74
N LEU A 88 -12.33 -5.99 18.74
CA LEU A 88 -12.73 -5.71 20.11
C LEU A 88 -12.05 -4.46 20.68
N GLN A 89 -10.82 -4.20 20.26
CA GLN A 89 -10.07 -3.00 20.62
C GLN A 89 -10.43 -1.77 19.78
N ARG A 90 -11.45 -1.84 18.91
CA ARG A 90 -11.88 -0.78 18.00
C ARG A 90 -10.76 -0.27 17.07
N ARG A 91 -9.86 -1.19 16.66
CA ARG A 91 -8.72 -0.90 15.77
C ARG A 91 -8.96 -1.33 14.33
N VAL A 92 -10.19 -1.69 14.00
CA VAL A 92 -10.61 -2.16 12.68
C VAL A 92 -11.61 -1.19 12.08
N ARG A 93 -11.41 -0.84 10.81
CA ARG A 93 -12.35 -0.06 10.01
C ARG A 93 -12.84 -0.90 8.82
N LEU A 94 -14.11 -0.74 8.50
CA LEU A 94 -14.80 -1.53 7.48
C LEU A 94 -15.12 -0.70 6.24
N GLY A 95 -15.10 -1.35 5.08
CA GLY A 95 -15.58 -0.78 3.84
C GLY A 95 -14.60 0.15 3.15
N LEU A 96 -14.54 0.08 1.81
CA LEU A 96 -13.58 0.85 1.01
C LEU A 96 -13.80 2.36 1.12
N GLU A 97 -15.04 2.82 1.16
CA GLU A 97 -15.35 4.25 1.20
C GLU A 97 -14.89 4.89 2.51
N GLU A 98 -15.18 4.26 3.65
CA GLU A 98 -14.71 4.75 4.96
C GLU A 98 -13.18 4.68 5.08
N ILE A 99 -12.57 3.63 4.53
CA ILE A 99 -11.12 3.48 4.49
C ILE A 99 -10.51 4.61 3.65
N ALA A 100 -11.05 4.88 2.46
CA ALA A 100 -10.57 5.94 1.58
C ALA A 100 -10.71 7.33 2.23
N ALA A 101 -11.86 7.64 2.83
CA ALA A 101 -12.10 8.90 3.53
C ALA A 101 -11.11 9.10 4.70
N LYS A 102 -10.93 8.07 5.52
CA LYS A 102 -9.96 8.10 6.63
C LYS A 102 -8.54 8.32 6.15
N ARG A 103 -8.13 7.59 5.10
CA ARG A 103 -6.77 7.69 4.53
C ARG A 103 -6.50 9.05 3.90
N ALA A 104 -7.50 9.64 3.24
CA ALA A 104 -7.38 11.00 2.71
C ALA A 104 -7.14 12.04 3.82
N THR A 105 -7.84 11.90 4.96
CA THR A 105 -7.64 12.77 6.13
C THR A 105 -6.25 12.57 6.75
N GLU A 106 -5.79 11.33 6.91
CA GLU A 106 -4.46 11.03 7.44
C GLU A 106 -3.35 11.58 6.52
N LYS A 107 -3.51 11.49 5.20
CA LYS A 107 -2.55 12.04 4.23
C LYS A 107 -2.41 13.55 4.37
N LYS A 108 -3.51 14.29 4.46
CA LYS A 108 -3.49 15.75 4.70
C LYS A 108 -2.77 16.11 6.01
N GLY A 109 -3.02 15.35 7.09
CA GLY A 109 -2.34 15.54 8.37
C GLY A 109 -0.83 15.28 8.28
N LEU A 110 -0.42 14.24 7.55
CA LEU A 110 1.00 13.94 7.33
C LEU A 110 1.69 15.01 6.49
N GLU A 111 1.09 15.48 5.40
CA GLU A 111 1.63 16.55 4.57
C GLU A 111 1.81 17.86 5.37
N ALA A 112 0.90 18.14 6.31
CA ALA A 112 1.02 19.30 7.22
C ALA A 112 2.17 19.13 8.22
N LEU A 113 2.43 17.92 8.71
CA LEU A 113 3.57 17.60 9.57
C LEU A 113 4.90 17.62 8.81
N GLU A 114 4.88 17.18 7.55
CA GLU A 114 6.05 17.16 6.66
C GLU A 114 6.64 18.54 6.41
N ARG A 115 5.79 19.54 6.37
CA ARG A 115 6.23 20.94 6.26
C ARG A 115 6.94 21.44 7.53
N LYS A 116 6.76 20.76 8.66
CA LYS A 116 7.28 21.19 9.97
C LYS A 116 8.48 20.39 10.46
N THR A 117 8.65 19.16 10.01
CA THR A 117 9.72 18.27 10.51
C THR A 117 10.29 17.40 9.39
N ALA A 118 11.63 17.38 9.29
CA ALA A 118 12.37 16.54 8.31
C ALA A 118 12.53 15.09 8.81
N ASP A 119 11.56 14.52 9.53
CA ASP A 119 11.73 13.24 10.21
C ASP A 119 11.58 12.03 9.28
N SER A 120 12.56 11.14 9.38
CA SER A 120 12.80 9.95 8.55
C SER A 120 11.97 8.70 8.91
N GLY A 121 11.00 8.80 9.81
CA GLY A 121 10.18 7.66 10.25
C GLY A 121 9.06 7.22 9.30
N ARG A 122 9.09 7.69 8.04
CA ARG A 122 7.97 7.62 7.07
C ARG A 122 7.80 6.28 6.37
N ASP A 123 8.85 5.47 6.33
CA ASP A 123 8.88 4.24 5.51
C ASP A 123 8.34 3.02 6.25
N ARG A 124 7.95 3.19 7.52
CA ARG A 124 7.44 2.07 8.32
C ARG A 124 5.97 1.80 8.06
N ILE A 125 5.64 0.52 7.90
CA ILE A 125 4.27 0.03 7.87
C ILE A 125 3.60 0.43 9.20
N SER A 126 2.49 1.13 9.09
CA SER A 126 1.70 1.57 10.26
C SER A 126 0.25 1.12 10.18
N ARG A 127 -0.16 0.61 9.02
CA ARG A 127 -1.51 0.14 8.72
C ARG A 127 -1.45 -1.14 7.89
N LEU A 128 -2.46 -1.99 8.05
CA LEU A 128 -2.61 -3.23 7.29
C LEU A 128 -4.01 -3.28 6.68
N LEU A 129 -4.07 -3.46 5.36
CA LEU A 129 -5.29 -3.67 4.62
C LEU A 129 -5.44 -5.17 4.35
N LEU A 130 -6.44 -5.79 4.96
CA LEU A 130 -6.79 -7.18 4.71
C LEU A 130 -8.03 -7.23 3.82
N PHE A 131 -8.00 -8.02 2.77
CA PHE A 131 -9.13 -8.17 1.85
C PHE A 131 -9.28 -9.62 1.38
N THR A 132 -10.50 -10.01 1.08
CA THR A 132 -10.86 -11.39 0.74
C THR A 132 -10.58 -11.73 -0.71
N ASP A 133 -10.56 -13.01 -1.05
CA ASP A 133 -10.31 -13.55 -2.38
C ASP A 133 -11.57 -13.66 -3.27
N ASP A 134 -12.76 -13.30 -2.74
CA ASP A 134 -14.04 -13.33 -3.46
C ASP A 134 -14.47 -11.96 -4.04
N GLY A 135 -13.52 -11.06 -4.24
CA GLY A 135 -13.75 -9.73 -4.82
C GLY A 135 -13.95 -9.75 -6.34
N ALA A 136 -14.77 -8.84 -6.87
CA ALA A 136 -14.82 -8.58 -8.31
C ALA A 136 -13.59 -7.79 -8.77
N GLN A 137 -13.27 -7.82 -10.06
CA GLN A 137 -12.13 -7.12 -10.66
C GLN A 137 -12.07 -5.62 -10.29
N ARG A 138 -13.22 -4.92 -10.33
CA ARG A 138 -13.32 -3.51 -9.92
C ARG A 138 -12.91 -3.30 -8.47
N PHE A 139 -13.25 -4.25 -7.58
CA PHE A 139 -12.84 -4.17 -6.18
C PHE A 139 -11.32 -4.22 -6.05
N TYR A 140 -10.65 -5.14 -6.74
CA TYR A 140 -9.18 -5.24 -6.70
C TYR A 140 -8.48 -4.04 -7.35
N ARG A 141 -9.05 -3.41 -8.40
CA ARG A 141 -8.55 -2.13 -8.92
C ARG A 141 -8.57 -1.04 -7.86
N ASN A 142 -9.65 -0.95 -7.08
CA ASN A 142 -9.75 0.03 -5.99
C ASN A 142 -8.74 -0.27 -4.87
N ILE A 143 -8.51 -1.55 -4.55
CA ILE A 143 -7.45 -1.96 -3.62
C ILE A 143 -6.08 -1.53 -4.14
N ALA A 144 -5.73 -1.86 -5.39
CA ALA A 144 -4.45 -1.48 -6.00
C ALA A 144 -4.24 0.04 -5.97
N GLY A 145 -5.24 0.83 -6.34
CA GLY A 145 -5.20 2.29 -6.24
C GLY A 145 -4.97 2.79 -4.80
N THR A 146 -5.63 2.18 -3.83
CA THR A 146 -5.45 2.52 -2.41
C THR A 146 -4.03 2.20 -1.94
N LEU A 147 -3.48 1.05 -2.32
CA LEU A 147 -2.11 0.66 -1.96
C LEU A 147 -1.08 1.60 -2.59
N THR A 148 -1.24 1.94 -3.87
CA THR A 148 -0.36 2.89 -4.58
C THR A 148 -0.33 4.26 -3.89
N GLN A 149 -1.49 4.77 -3.50
CA GLN A 149 -1.59 6.11 -2.89
C GLN A 149 -0.99 6.20 -1.48
N HIS A 150 -0.87 5.07 -0.78
CA HIS A 150 -0.51 5.04 0.64
C HIS A 150 0.73 4.19 0.95
N ALA A 151 1.44 3.71 -0.09
CA ALA A 151 2.75 3.09 0.07
C ALA A 151 3.76 4.09 0.66
N PRO A 152 4.77 3.66 1.40
CA PRO A 152 4.97 2.30 1.92
C PRO A 152 4.26 2.02 3.26
N ARG A 153 3.52 2.99 3.80
CA ARG A 153 2.91 2.92 5.15
C ARG A 153 1.72 1.96 5.26
N LEU A 154 1.12 1.60 4.14
CA LEU A 154 0.00 0.68 4.05
C LEU A 154 0.45 -0.62 3.41
N LEU A 155 0.48 -1.69 4.20
CA LEU A 155 0.66 -3.05 3.69
C LEU A 155 -0.68 -3.63 3.28
N GLY A 156 -0.81 -4.16 2.07
CA GLY A 156 -1.98 -4.90 1.61
C GLY A 156 -1.72 -6.40 1.61
N CYS A 157 -2.63 -7.19 2.16
CA CYS A 157 -2.59 -8.64 2.09
C CYS A 157 -3.95 -9.19 1.69
N MET A 158 -3.96 -10.10 0.73
CA MET A 158 -5.15 -10.90 0.45
C MET A 158 -5.25 -12.02 1.47
N VAL A 159 -6.45 -12.30 1.92
CA VAL A 159 -6.73 -13.43 2.82
C VAL A 159 -7.60 -14.42 2.08
N MET A 160 -7.19 -15.69 2.04
CA MET A 160 -7.94 -16.78 1.40
C MET A 160 -9.19 -17.10 2.23
N THR A 161 -10.20 -16.28 2.11
CA THR A 161 -11.49 -16.42 2.78
C THR A 161 -12.55 -15.56 2.10
N GLN A 162 -13.81 -15.93 2.30
CA GLN A 162 -14.94 -15.20 1.72
C GLN A 162 -15.44 -14.08 2.64
N GLY A 163 -16.06 -13.05 2.03
CA GLY A 163 -16.61 -11.90 2.72
C GLY A 163 -17.55 -12.23 3.89
N PRO A 164 -18.48 -13.21 3.78
CA PRO A 164 -19.34 -13.61 4.90
C PRO A 164 -18.59 -14.20 6.10
N THR A 165 -17.47 -14.91 5.86
CA THR A 165 -16.63 -15.44 6.96
C THR A 165 -15.93 -14.32 7.70
N LEU A 166 -15.28 -13.40 6.97
CA LEU A 166 -14.67 -12.21 7.57
C LEU A 166 -15.72 -11.36 8.30
N GLY A 167 -16.90 -11.20 7.70
CA GLY A 167 -18.03 -10.48 8.31
C GLY A 167 -18.49 -11.07 9.64
N ARG A 168 -18.54 -12.39 9.73
CA ARG A 168 -18.90 -13.08 11.00
C ARG A 168 -17.91 -12.77 12.11
N VAL A 169 -16.62 -12.71 11.80
CA VAL A 169 -15.57 -12.39 12.77
C VAL A 169 -15.69 -10.96 13.28
N ILE A 170 -16.04 -10.03 12.39
CA ILE A 170 -16.08 -8.60 12.73
C ILE A 170 -17.42 -8.17 13.34
N THR A 171 -18.55 -8.66 12.79
CA THR A 171 -19.89 -8.19 13.16
C THR A 171 -20.71 -9.20 13.95
N GLY A 172 -20.20 -10.42 14.12
CA GLY A 172 -20.94 -11.55 14.71
C GLY A 172 -21.98 -12.16 13.77
N LYS A 173 -22.19 -11.60 12.57
CA LYS A 173 -23.19 -12.05 11.60
C LYS A 173 -22.51 -12.31 10.23
N PRO A 174 -23.05 -13.21 9.38
CA PRO A 174 -22.49 -13.49 8.06
C PRO A 174 -22.80 -12.36 7.05
N ARG A 175 -22.29 -11.17 7.33
CA ARG A 175 -22.37 -10.01 6.46
C ARG A 175 -21.20 -10.04 5.47
N ALA A 176 -21.42 -9.69 4.20
CA ALA A 176 -20.37 -9.60 3.21
C ALA A 176 -19.40 -8.44 3.52
N VAL A 177 -18.34 -8.71 4.28
CA VAL A 177 -17.23 -7.79 4.54
C VAL A 177 -16.04 -8.25 3.72
N LYS A 178 -15.69 -7.52 2.66
CA LYS A 178 -14.61 -7.91 1.74
C LYS A 178 -13.28 -7.23 2.03
N VAL A 179 -13.27 -6.18 2.84
CA VAL A 179 -12.05 -5.44 3.20
C VAL A 179 -12.17 -4.85 4.59
N ILE A 180 -11.04 -4.90 5.30
CA ILE A 180 -10.86 -4.25 6.60
C ILE A 180 -9.50 -3.54 6.63
N LEU A 181 -9.46 -2.39 7.29
CA LEU A 181 -8.23 -1.69 7.61
C LEU A 181 -7.91 -1.84 9.09
N ILE A 182 -6.71 -2.27 9.40
CA ILE A 182 -6.16 -2.29 10.76
C ILE A 182 -5.43 -0.97 10.99
N GLU A 183 -5.94 -0.16 11.91
CA GLU A 183 -5.51 1.24 12.08
C GLU A 183 -4.40 1.44 13.12
N HIS A 184 -4.05 0.43 13.89
CA HIS A 184 -3.08 0.56 14.97
C HIS A 184 -1.86 -0.34 14.78
N LYS A 185 -0.66 0.24 14.95
CA LYS A 185 0.62 -0.44 14.76
C LYS A 185 0.78 -1.73 15.58
N ASP A 186 0.25 -1.76 16.83
CA ASP A 186 0.33 -2.96 17.67
C ASP A 186 -0.60 -4.06 17.17
N ALA A 187 -1.79 -3.69 16.67
CA ALA A 187 -2.69 -4.66 16.05
C ALA A 187 -2.14 -5.19 14.72
N VAL A 188 -1.43 -4.35 13.94
CA VAL A 188 -0.67 -4.79 12.76
C VAL A 188 0.39 -5.81 13.15
N ALA A 189 1.17 -5.54 14.20
CA ALA A 189 2.17 -6.48 14.70
C ALA A 189 1.52 -7.81 15.16
N ASP A 190 0.47 -7.76 15.96
CA ASP A 190 -0.25 -8.95 16.45
C ASP A 190 -0.77 -9.83 15.29
N ILE A 191 -1.31 -9.20 14.23
CA ILE A 191 -1.80 -9.91 13.04
C ILE A 191 -0.64 -10.51 12.24
N LEU A 192 0.44 -9.77 12.04
CA LEU A 192 1.62 -10.28 11.34
C LEU A 192 2.31 -11.41 12.10
N HIS A 193 2.28 -11.41 13.42
CA HIS A 193 2.72 -12.57 14.22
C HIS A 193 1.84 -13.81 14.01
N SER A 194 0.54 -13.62 13.82
CA SER A 194 -0.41 -14.73 13.70
C SER A 194 -0.31 -15.52 12.40
N ILE A 195 0.51 -15.08 11.44
CA ILE A 195 0.71 -15.79 10.16
C ILE A 195 1.87 -16.80 10.21
N LEU A 196 2.60 -16.84 11.30
CA LEU A 196 3.64 -17.84 11.58
C LEU A 196 3.03 -19.10 12.16
#